data_969a3630d2e51ec19398ffbed57a0834
#
_entry.id   969a3630d2e51ec19398ffbed57a0834
#
_cell.length_a   1.000
_cell.length_b   1.000
_cell.length_c   1.000
_cell.angle_alpha   90.00
_cell.angle_beta   90.00
_cell.angle_gamma   90.00
#
_symmetry.space_group_name_H-M   'P 1'
#
loop_
_entity.id
_entity.type
_entity.pdbx_description
1 polymer ?
#
loop_
_entity_poly.entity_id
_entity_poly.type
_entity_poly.pdbx_seq_one_letter_code
_entity_poly.pdbx_strand_id
1 'polypeptide(L)'
;MKTRRAAAGLVLAAALASCSSDDPGAPSEGPSEVTFPADFMWGSASAAFQVEKGLPNTDWGLWVKTPGKIKNGEDPDVGGADALARIDEDVALLKAANQNTYRFSIEWARVYPTRAAFDADQPDPAAIAAYDKLFSALRGAGIRPFVTMQHFTLPDYLSDPGKPDEPQGWERDETVAAFATWCTRAAARWGGEVDWWVTINEPMVSPIAGYIQGAFPPGLVLKLDRALEVGRKEVVGHAKCYDAIKAADTTDADGDGKASWVGIVQHQRAVEPEEPDEPADLVAAERVRYLNNLWFINAVVRGDWDDDFDGNLDGPKDRRADPALANRSDFLGINYYSALTASARGLILPVVNAAIRQERLLTDRPKTDFFWDVYPEGLRVVLEEVRPYNLPIVITENGIADSADQNRARFVLEHLFELGRARDAGLDIRGYMYWSLLDNFEWAAGFCPRFGLHTVDRTTGARAARPSAGVYANAARTGKVTRAEIDALPPYGAPNYCE
;
A
#
# COMPACT_ATOMS: atom_id res chain seq x y z
N MET A 1 0.55 45.62 47.39
CA MET A 1 0.01 46.09 46.11
C MET A 1 -0.32 44.86 45.26
N LYS A 2 -1.61 44.60 45.09
CA LYS A 2 -2.14 43.44 44.35
C LYS A 2 -2.47 43.91 42.93
N THR A 3 -1.84 43.36 41.92
CA THR A 3 -2.24 43.56 40.51
C THR A 3 -2.98 42.33 40.02
N ARG A 4 -4.27 42.52 39.75
CA ARG A 4 -5.15 41.54 39.10
C ARG A 4 -4.83 41.49 37.58
N ARG A 5 -4.67 40.29 37.03
CA ARG A 5 -4.73 40.06 35.59
C ARG A 5 -6.16 39.68 35.20
N ALA A 6 -6.73 40.42 34.29
CA ALA A 6 -8.05 40.20 33.74
C ALA A 6 -7.96 39.09 32.64
N ALA A 7 -8.86 38.11 32.77
CA ALA A 7 -9.13 37.15 31.71
C ALA A 7 -10.15 37.73 30.74
N ALA A 8 -9.82 37.78 29.47
CA ALA A 8 -10.75 38.15 28.40
C ALA A 8 -11.51 36.92 27.94
N GLY A 9 -12.78 36.83 28.34
CA GLY A 9 -13.71 35.83 27.83
C GLY A 9 -14.25 36.25 26.45
N LEU A 10 -14.10 35.42 25.45
CA LEU A 10 -14.74 35.59 24.15
C LEU A 10 -16.17 35.04 24.24
N VAL A 11 -17.17 35.91 24.16
CA VAL A 11 -18.59 35.53 24.08
C VAL A 11 -18.93 35.31 22.60
N LEU A 12 -19.23 34.07 22.23
CA LEU A 12 -19.79 33.76 20.93
C LEU A 12 -21.31 33.99 20.97
N ALA A 13 -21.81 35.00 20.27
CA ALA A 13 -23.23 35.26 20.14
C ALA A 13 -23.84 34.28 19.14
N ALA A 14 -24.72 33.41 19.61
CA ALA A 14 -25.56 32.55 18.77
C ALA A 14 -26.70 33.40 18.18
N ALA A 15 -26.73 33.51 16.86
CA ALA A 15 -27.86 34.05 16.12
C ALA A 15 -28.96 32.97 16.04
N LEU A 16 -30.07 33.19 16.73
CA LEU A 16 -31.30 32.41 16.56
C LEU A 16 -31.97 32.82 15.22
N ALA A 17 -31.84 31.99 14.21
CA ALA A 17 -32.67 32.09 13.01
C ALA A 17 -33.95 31.27 13.25
N SER A 18 -35.08 31.89 12.97
CA SER A 18 -36.44 31.36 13.12
C SER A 18 -36.64 30.08 12.35
N CYS A 19 -37.11 29.02 13.01
CA CYS A 19 -37.59 27.80 12.40
C CYS A 19 -38.88 28.06 11.65
N SER A 20 -38.84 27.92 10.32
CA SER A 20 -39.99 27.50 9.55
C SER A 20 -40.13 25.98 9.72
N SER A 21 -41.34 25.52 10.04
CA SER A 21 -41.71 24.11 10.17
C SER A 21 -41.70 23.46 8.78
N ASP A 22 -40.57 22.92 8.37
CA ASP A 22 -40.50 21.93 7.33
C ASP A 22 -40.40 20.55 7.99
N ASP A 23 -41.27 19.67 7.53
CA ASP A 23 -41.37 18.25 7.87
C ASP A 23 -39.94 17.62 7.84
N PRO A 24 -39.50 16.85 8.85
CA PRO A 24 -38.23 16.16 8.75
C PRO A 24 -38.36 15.09 7.65
N GLY A 25 -38.00 15.49 6.43
CA GLY A 25 -37.91 14.61 5.30
C GLY A 25 -37.10 13.37 5.64
N ALA A 26 -37.55 12.22 5.15
CA ALA A 26 -36.85 10.95 5.23
C ALA A 26 -35.32 11.15 4.99
N PRO A 27 -34.45 10.44 5.72
CA PRO A 27 -33.03 10.56 5.53
C PRO A 27 -32.72 10.50 4.05
N SER A 28 -32.04 11.50 3.50
CA SER A 28 -31.68 11.54 2.09
C SER A 28 -30.95 10.25 1.77
N GLU A 29 -31.59 9.36 0.99
CA GLU A 29 -30.91 8.18 0.48
C GLU A 29 -29.64 8.69 -0.20
N GLY A 30 -28.47 8.13 0.17
CA GLY A 30 -27.19 8.46 -0.44
C GLY A 30 -27.27 8.24 -1.96
N PRO A 31 -26.24 8.63 -2.73
CA PRO A 31 -26.29 8.50 -4.18
C PRO A 31 -26.64 7.06 -4.60
N SER A 32 -27.49 6.93 -5.61
CA SER A 32 -27.87 5.61 -6.15
C SER A 32 -26.77 4.99 -7.03
N GLU A 33 -25.83 5.83 -7.51
CA GLU A 33 -24.71 5.44 -8.36
C GLU A 33 -23.53 6.37 -8.17
N VAL A 34 -22.34 5.86 -8.50
CA VAL A 34 -21.09 6.63 -8.64
C VAL A 34 -20.51 6.37 -10.03
N THR A 35 -19.84 7.38 -10.59
CA THR A 35 -19.20 7.31 -11.91
C THR A 35 -17.76 7.72 -11.84
N PHE A 36 -16.92 7.14 -12.68
CA PHE A 36 -15.49 7.45 -12.79
C PHE A 36 -15.20 8.06 -14.16
N PRO A 37 -14.25 8.99 -14.27
CA PRO A 37 -13.91 9.64 -15.53
C PRO A 37 -13.30 8.65 -16.54
N ALA A 38 -13.31 9.05 -17.82
CA ALA A 38 -12.84 8.17 -18.90
C ALA A 38 -11.33 7.85 -18.83
N ASP A 39 -10.54 8.74 -18.24
CA ASP A 39 -9.09 8.61 -18.02
C ASP A 39 -8.74 7.93 -16.70
N PHE A 40 -9.73 7.44 -15.97
CA PHE A 40 -9.51 6.74 -14.70
C PHE A 40 -8.67 5.48 -14.89
N MET A 41 -7.66 5.30 -14.04
CA MET A 41 -6.78 4.13 -14.05
C MET A 41 -7.49 2.93 -13.42
N TRP A 42 -7.91 1.99 -14.25
CA TRP A 42 -8.44 0.69 -13.84
C TRP A 42 -7.34 -0.36 -13.93
N GLY A 43 -6.96 -0.98 -12.83
CA GLY A 43 -5.83 -1.89 -12.84
C GLY A 43 -5.90 -3.01 -11.81
N SER A 44 -4.88 -3.85 -11.87
CA SER A 44 -4.52 -4.79 -10.80
C SER A 44 -3.09 -4.54 -10.37
N ALA A 45 -2.75 -4.96 -9.14
CA ALA A 45 -1.42 -4.86 -8.59
C ALA A 45 -0.79 -6.25 -8.41
N SER A 46 0.55 -6.28 -8.38
CA SER A 46 1.40 -7.42 -8.02
C SER A 46 2.73 -6.95 -7.47
N ALA A 47 3.48 -7.86 -6.84
CA ALA A 47 4.87 -7.65 -6.43
C ALA A 47 5.77 -8.77 -6.97
N ALA A 48 6.97 -8.42 -7.40
CA ALA A 48 7.88 -9.34 -8.07
C ALA A 48 8.11 -10.63 -7.27
N PHE A 49 8.51 -10.53 -6.01
CA PHE A 49 8.78 -11.70 -5.18
C PHE A 49 7.55 -12.62 -5.00
N GLN A 50 6.35 -12.05 -5.01
CA GLN A 50 5.11 -12.80 -4.81
C GLN A 50 4.63 -13.55 -6.06
N VAL A 51 5.02 -13.09 -7.26
CA VAL A 51 4.54 -13.69 -8.53
C VAL A 51 5.63 -14.25 -9.42
N GLU A 52 6.87 -13.80 -9.27
CA GLU A 52 8.02 -14.30 -10.04
C GLU A 52 8.67 -15.50 -9.33
N LYS A 53 9.52 -16.25 -10.06
CA LYS A 53 10.34 -17.34 -9.53
C LYS A 53 11.83 -17.03 -9.70
N GLY A 54 12.67 -17.78 -8.98
CA GLY A 54 14.13 -17.69 -9.14
C GLY A 54 14.73 -16.43 -8.53
N LEU A 55 14.36 -16.12 -7.28
CA LEU A 55 14.85 -14.97 -6.51
C LEU A 55 15.60 -15.38 -5.22
N PRO A 56 16.56 -16.33 -5.30
CA PRO A 56 17.28 -16.82 -4.12
C PRO A 56 18.24 -15.79 -3.52
N ASN A 57 18.60 -14.77 -4.26
CA ASN A 57 19.54 -13.68 -3.92
C ASN A 57 18.88 -12.45 -3.31
N THR A 58 17.66 -12.61 -2.80
CA THR A 58 16.96 -11.63 -1.98
C THR A 58 17.00 -12.06 -0.50
N ASP A 59 16.84 -11.11 0.42
CA ASP A 59 16.63 -11.42 1.84
C ASP A 59 15.42 -12.34 2.05
N TRP A 60 14.33 -12.14 1.30
CA TRP A 60 13.17 -13.01 1.31
C TRP A 60 13.45 -14.40 0.70
N GLY A 61 14.31 -14.50 -0.31
CA GLY A 61 14.75 -15.80 -0.84
C GLY A 61 15.49 -16.64 0.20
N LEU A 62 16.31 -16.00 1.03
CA LEU A 62 16.95 -16.64 2.19
C LEU A 62 15.94 -16.93 3.32
N TRP A 63 14.99 -16.04 3.55
CA TRP A 63 13.95 -16.16 4.57
C TRP A 63 13.04 -17.36 4.32
N VAL A 64 12.60 -17.57 3.10
CA VAL A 64 11.77 -18.72 2.69
C VAL A 64 12.45 -20.06 2.99
N LYS A 65 13.78 -20.11 2.89
CA LYS A 65 14.57 -21.33 3.22
C LYS A 65 14.81 -21.52 4.71
N THR A 66 14.43 -20.55 5.54
CA THR A 66 14.61 -20.63 7.01
C THR A 66 13.44 -21.40 7.63
N PRO A 67 13.69 -22.51 8.34
CA PRO A 67 12.63 -23.34 8.91
C PRO A 67 11.68 -22.56 9.83
N GLY A 68 10.38 -22.77 9.67
CA GLY A 68 9.34 -22.19 10.53
C GLY A 68 9.02 -20.71 10.25
N LYS A 69 9.61 -20.11 9.22
CA LYS A 69 9.35 -18.69 8.87
C LYS A 69 8.18 -18.54 7.91
N ILE A 70 7.92 -19.53 7.09
CA ILE A 70 6.79 -19.53 6.16
C ILE A 70 5.80 -20.61 6.58
N LYS A 71 4.53 -20.27 6.56
CA LYS A 71 3.44 -21.20 6.83
C LYS A 71 3.57 -22.45 5.93
N ASN A 72 3.46 -23.64 6.53
CA ASN A 72 3.62 -24.92 5.86
C ASN A 72 4.96 -25.14 5.14
N GLY A 73 5.95 -24.27 5.32
CA GLY A 73 7.21 -24.31 4.58
C GLY A 73 7.02 -24.12 3.06
N GLU A 74 6.01 -23.39 2.66
CA GLU A 74 5.71 -23.11 1.25
C GLU A 74 6.77 -22.20 0.61
N ASP A 75 6.98 -22.36 -0.68
CA ASP A 75 8.07 -21.74 -1.43
C ASP A 75 7.54 -21.21 -2.78
N PRO A 76 7.72 -19.91 -3.09
CA PRO A 76 7.28 -19.34 -4.36
C PRO A 76 7.95 -20.01 -5.59
N ASP A 77 9.16 -20.55 -5.45
CA ASP A 77 9.82 -21.26 -6.54
C ASP A 77 9.16 -22.60 -6.87
N VAL A 78 8.45 -23.20 -5.91
CA VAL A 78 7.79 -24.51 -6.10
C VAL A 78 6.34 -24.37 -6.55
N GLY A 79 5.57 -23.47 -5.96
CA GLY A 79 4.13 -23.33 -6.25
C GLY A 79 3.71 -21.94 -6.74
N GLY A 80 4.65 -21.06 -7.06
CA GLY A 80 4.38 -19.68 -7.45
C GLY A 80 3.83 -19.52 -8.88
N ALA A 81 3.38 -18.31 -9.16
CA ALA A 81 2.70 -17.96 -10.41
C ALA A 81 3.62 -17.95 -11.65
N ASP A 82 4.93 -17.72 -11.47
CA ASP A 82 5.92 -17.67 -12.56
C ASP A 82 5.55 -16.64 -13.65
N ALA A 83 5.21 -15.42 -13.20
CA ALA A 83 4.63 -14.38 -14.07
C ALA A 83 5.55 -13.97 -15.23
N LEU A 84 6.88 -13.89 -15.02
CA LEU A 84 7.81 -13.54 -16.10
C LEU A 84 7.89 -14.59 -17.21
N ALA A 85 7.61 -15.85 -16.92
CA ALA A 85 7.51 -16.89 -17.94
C ALA A 85 6.18 -16.84 -18.71
N ARG A 86 5.16 -16.13 -18.18
CA ARG A 86 3.78 -16.13 -18.70
C ARG A 86 3.23 -14.73 -18.98
N ILE A 87 4.11 -13.79 -19.34
CA ILE A 87 3.78 -12.37 -19.56
C ILE A 87 2.59 -12.22 -20.51
N ASP A 88 2.60 -12.92 -21.65
CA ASP A 88 1.56 -12.75 -22.67
C ASP A 88 0.18 -13.25 -22.19
N GLU A 89 0.16 -14.31 -21.35
CA GLU A 89 -1.04 -14.83 -20.71
C GLU A 89 -1.59 -13.82 -19.69
N ASP A 90 -0.74 -13.30 -18.80
CA ASP A 90 -1.15 -12.37 -17.75
C ASP A 90 -1.61 -11.02 -18.32
N VAL A 91 -0.93 -10.51 -19.37
CA VAL A 91 -1.38 -9.30 -20.08
C VAL A 91 -2.72 -9.51 -20.79
N ALA A 92 -2.98 -10.71 -21.33
CA ALA A 92 -4.28 -11.03 -21.91
C ALA A 92 -5.40 -11.03 -20.86
N LEU A 93 -5.12 -11.45 -19.60
CA LEU A 93 -6.09 -11.38 -18.50
C LEU A 93 -6.44 -9.94 -18.14
N LEU A 94 -5.43 -9.06 -18.04
CA LEU A 94 -5.65 -7.62 -17.78
C LEU A 94 -6.56 -7.01 -18.87
N LYS A 95 -6.25 -7.29 -20.13
CA LYS A 95 -7.05 -6.80 -21.27
C LYS A 95 -8.48 -7.33 -21.26
N ALA A 96 -8.67 -8.62 -20.96
CA ALA A 96 -9.99 -9.24 -20.87
C ALA A 96 -10.83 -8.64 -19.73
N ALA A 97 -10.16 -8.17 -18.65
CA ALA A 97 -10.79 -7.47 -17.54
C ALA A 97 -10.98 -5.95 -17.77
N ASN A 98 -10.79 -5.45 -19.00
CA ASN A 98 -10.89 -4.02 -19.35
C ASN A 98 -9.97 -3.11 -18.52
N GLN A 99 -8.86 -3.64 -18.03
CA GLN A 99 -7.89 -2.86 -17.29
C GLN A 99 -6.96 -2.11 -18.23
N ASN A 100 -6.65 -0.87 -17.89
CA ASN A 100 -5.79 0.04 -18.66
C ASN A 100 -4.48 0.36 -17.93
N THR A 101 -4.26 -0.21 -16.75
CA THR A 101 -3.08 0.01 -15.92
C THR A 101 -2.69 -1.30 -15.23
N TYR A 102 -1.39 -1.55 -15.08
CA TYR A 102 -0.87 -2.67 -14.31
C TYR A 102 0.25 -2.21 -13.40
N ARG A 103 0.05 -2.38 -12.07
CA ARG A 103 1.08 -2.09 -11.08
C ARG A 103 1.89 -3.35 -10.77
N PHE A 104 3.21 -3.23 -10.86
CA PHE A 104 4.16 -4.30 -10.55
C PHE A 104 5.46 -3.72 -10.02
N SER A 105 6.28 -4.53 -9.35
CA SER A 105 7.63 -4.12 -8.97
C SER A 105 8.67 -4.71 -9.92
N ILE A 106 9.79 -3.99 -10.09
CA ILE A 106 10.99 -4.53 -10.73
C ILE A 106 11.90 -5.03 -9.62
N GLU A 107 12.22 -6.33 -9.62
CA GLU A 107 13.07 -6.90 -8.59
C GLU A 107 14.53 -6.48 -8.74
N TRP A 108 14.99 -5.66 -7.80
CA TRP A 108 16.35 -5.14 -7.80
C TRP A 108 17.40 -6.25 -7.81
N ALA A 109 17.23 -7.26 -6.96
CA ALA A 109 18.14 -8.40 -6.89
C ALA A 109 18.16 -9.27 -8.17
N ARG A 110 17.07 -9.29 -8.95
CA ARG A 110 17.06 -9.95 -10.24
C ARG A 110 17.93 -9.20 -11.25
N VAL A 111 17.80 -7.87 -11.28
CA VAL A 111 18.56 -7.02 -12.21
C VAL A 111 20.04 -6.98 -11.84
N TYR A 112 20.36 -6.91 -10.56
CA TYR A 112 21.72 -6.92 -10.05
C TYR A 112 21.91 -8.04 -9.02
N PRO A 113 22.22 -9.26 -9.47
CA PRO A 113 22.20 -10.46 -8.62
C PRO A 113 23.37 -10.52 -7.62
N THR A 114 24.36 -9.66 -7.75
CA THR A 114 25.51 -9.61 -6.84
C THR A 114 25.95 -8.17 -6.58
N ARG A 115 26.61 -7.93 -5.46
CA ARG A 115 27.21 -6.64 -5.15
C ARG A 115 28.18 -6.17 -6.23
N ALA A 116 29.02 -7.06 -6.75
CA ALA A 116 29.98 -6.73 -7.81
C ALA A 116 29.28 -6.30 -9.11
N ALA A 117 28.21 -6.97 -9.49
CA ALA A 117 27.39 -6.59 -10.65
C ALA A 117 26.75 -5.20 -10.45
N PHE A 118 26.24 -4.94 -9.23
CA PHE A 118 25.71 -3.63 -8.90
C PHE A 118 26.80 -2.54 -8.94
N ASP A 119 27.92 -2.74 -8.31
CA ASP A 119 29.00 -1.72 -8.24
C ASP A 119 29.57 -1.41 -9.65
N ALA A 120 29.65 -2.41 -10.53
CA ALA A 120 30.17 -2.27 -11.90
C ALA A 120 29.11 -1.81 -12.92
N ASP A 121 27.84 -1.60 -12.51
CA ASP A 121 26.70 -1.35 -13.39
C ASP A 121 26.58 -2.39 -14.52
N GLN A 122 26.60 -3.65 -14.13
CA GLN A 122 26.47 -4.81 -15.04
C GLN A 122 25.17 -5.57 -14.71
N PRO A 123 24.02 -5.10 -15.20
CA PRO A 123 22.74 -5.78 -14.98
C PRO A 123 22.72 -7.14 -15.66
N ASP A 124 21.98 -8.08 -15.11
CA ASP A 124 21.74 -9.39 -15.70
C ASP A 124 20.97 -9.25 -17.03
N PRO A 125 21.55 -9.72 -18.17
CA PRO A 125 20.89 -9.54 -19.47
C PRO A 125 19.56 -10.29 -19.60
N ALA A 126 19.38 -11.41 -18.90
CA ALA A 126 18.12 -12.17 -18.94
C ALA A 126 17.03 -11.45 -18.15
N ALA A 127 17.37 -10.85 -17.00
CA ALA A 127 16.46 -9.99 -16.23
C ALA A 127 16.02 -8.79 -17.06
N ILE A 128 16.96 -8.12 -17.70
CA ILE A 128 16.66 -6.99 -18.59
C ILE A 128 15.71 -7.41 -19.71
N ALA A 129 16.02 -8.49 -20.42
CA ALA A 129 15.17 -8.97 -21.52
C ALA A 129 13.76 -9.35 -21.05
N ALA A 130 13.60 -9.90 -19.83
CA ALA A 130 12.30 -10.26 -19.28
C ALA A 130 11.44 -9.02 -18.99
N TYR A 131 12.00 -7.99 -18.34
CA TYR A 131 11.26 -6.75 -18.07
C TYR A 131 11.00 -5.95 -19.35
N ASP A 132 11.96 -5.87 -20.29
CA ASP A 132 11.74 -5.25 -21.61
C ASP A 132 10.58 -5.92 -22.36
N LYS A 133 10.47 -7.27 -22.28
CA LYS A 133 9.33 -8.02 -22.83
C LYS A 133 8.03 -7.63 -22.13
N LEU A 134 8.02 -7.52 -20.78
CA LEU A 134 6.82 -7.13 -20.03
C LEU A 134 6.35 -5.73 -20.45
N PHE A 135 7.24 -4.74 -20.50
CA PHE A 135 6.90 -3.39 -20.96
C PHE A 135 6.35 -3.39 -22.39
N SER A 136 7.01 -4.11 -23.29
CA SER A 136 6.55 -4.23 -24.67
C SER A 136 5.17 -4.88 -24.81
N ALA A 137 4.88 -5.91 -24.00
CA ALA A 137 3.58 -6.58 -24.00
C ALA A 137 2.47 -5.66 -23.45
N LEU A 138 2.73 -4.94 -22.35
CA LEU A 138 1.80 -3.97 -21.77
C LEU A 138 1.48 -2.85 -22.75
N ARG A 139 2.51 -2.24 -23.37
CA ARG A 139 2.34 -1.20 -24.39
C ARG A 139 1.54 -1.72 -25.58
N GLY A 140 1.86 -2.91 -26.09
CA GLY A 140 1.14 -3.56 -27.20
C GLY A 140 -0.33 -3.83 -26.89
N ALA A 141 -0.68 -3.95 -25.62
CA ALA A 141 -2.06 -4.11 -25.15
C ALA A 141 -2.75 -2.78 -24.81
N GLY A 142 -2.05 -1.65 -24.82
CA GLY A 142 -2.56 -0.34 -24.40
C GLY A 142 -2.73 -0.24 -22.88
N ILE A 143 -1.90 -0.97 -22.11
CA ILE A 143 -1.92 -1.00 -20.64
C ILE A 143 -0.75 -0.17 -20.11
N ARG A 144 -1.03 0.81 -19.27
CA ARG A 144 -0.04 1.69 -18.64
C ARG A 144 0.74 0.93 -17.56
N PRO A 145 2.08 0.92 -17.63
CA PRO A 145 2.90 0.45 -16.51
C PRO A 145 2.84 1.41 -15.33
N PHE A 146 2.73 0.86 -14.11
CA PHE A 146 2.80 1.57 -12.85
C PHE A 146 3.83 0.84 -11.98
N VAL A 147 5.04 1.40 -11.85
CA VAL A 147 6.22 0.64 -11.43
C VAL A 147 6.59 0.94 -9.98
N THR A 148 6.78 -0.11 -9.20
CA THR A 148 7.29 -0.03 -7.82
C THR A 148 8.76 -0.41 -7.78
N MET A 149 9.60 0.46 -7.20
CA MET A 149 11.06 0.29 -7.13
C MET A 149 11.50 -0.66 -6.02
N GLN A 150 10.76 -0.71 -4.89
CA GLN A 150 11.02 -1.62 -3.78
C GLN A 150 9.69 -2.07 -3.17
N HIS A 151 9.48 -3.41 -3.12
CA HIS A 151 8.30 -4.02 -2.53
C HIS A 151 8.75 -5.09 -1.52
N PHE A 152 9.18 -4.62 -0.35
CA PHE A 152 9.68 -5.31 0.84
C PHE A 152 11.05 -5.98 0.68
N THR A 153 11.35 -6.55 -0.49
CA THR A 153 12.61 -7.28 -0.73
C THR A 153 13.81 -6.35 -0.85
N LEU A 154 14.95 -6.82 -0.38
CA LEU A 154 16.26 -6.24 -0.64
C LEU A 154 17.23 -7.32 -1.18
N PRO A 155 18.23 -6.94 -1.98
CA PRO A 155 19.29 -7.88 -2.35
C PRO A 155 20.00 -8.44 -1.10
N ASP A 156 20.38 -9.72 -1.12
CA ASP A 156 21.02 -10.42 -0.02
C ASP A 156 22.37 -9.80 0.41
N TYR A 157 23.04 -9.14 -0.51
CA TYR A 157 24.27 -8.40 -0.22
C TYR A 157 24.04 -7.08 0.57
N LEU A 158 22.79 -6.64 0.74
CA LEU A 158 22.39 -5.52 1.60
C LEU A 158 21.69 -5.99 2.88
N SER A 159 20.94 -7.10 2.80
CA SER A 159 20.10 -7.62 3.89
C SER A 159 20.22 -9.15 3.94
N ASP A 160 20.86 -9.68 4.98
CA ASP A 160 21.06 -11.12 5.19
C ASP A 160 20.39 -11.56 6.50
N PRO A 161 19.19 -12.17 6.45
CA PRO A 161 18.48 -12.63 7.64
C PRO A 161 19.22 -13.72 8.42
N GLY A 162 20.28 -14.31 7.85
CA GLY A 162 21.19 -15.20 8.57
C GLY A 162 22.07 -14.49 9.59
N LYS A 163 22.12 -13.16 9.58
CA LYS A 163 22.90 -12.30 10.47
C LYS A 163 22.03 -11.26 11.19
N PRO A 164 20.98 -11.65 11.90
CA PRO A 164 19.99 -10.70 12.43
C PRO A 164 20.53 -9.74 13.48
N ASP A 165 21.65 -10.07 14.14
CA ASP A 165 22.27 -9.22 15.15
C ASP A 165 23.11 -8.07 14.57
N GLU A 166 23.51 -8.16 13.30
CA GLU A 166 24.23 -7.11 12.60
C GLU A 166 23.27 -6.05 12.02
N PRO A 167 23.62 -4.75 12.02
CA PRO A 167 22.87 -3.74 11.27
C PRO A 167 22.87 -4.08 9.77
N GLN A 168 21.69 -4.11 9.15
CA GLN A 168 21.54 -4.53 7.75
C GLN A 168 20.33 -3.85 7.07
N GLY A 169 20.23 -4.02 5.78
CA GLY A 169 19.12 -3.44 5.01
C GLY A 169 18.99 -1.95 5.26
N TRP A 170 17.79 -1.50 5.52
CA TRP A 170 17.48 -0.09 5.77
C TRP A 170 18.09 0.51 7.05
N GLU A 171 18.73 -0.26 7.91
CA GLU A 171 19.48 0.31 9.04
C GLU A 171 20.78 1.02 8.60
N ARG A 172 21.21 0.83 7.34
CA ARG A 172 22.50 1.29 6.84
C ARG A 172 22.36 2.43 5.83
N ASP A 173 23.19 3.46 5.96
CA ASP A 173 23.30 4.54 4.97
C ASP A 173 23.72 4.02 3.59
N GLU A 174 24.45 2.91 3.55
CA GLU A 174 24.82 2.23 2.32
C GLU A 174 23.60 1.79 1.52
N THR A 175 22.57 1.24 2.17
CA THR A 175 21.32 0.83 1.51
C THR A 175 20.60 2.03 0.93
N VAL A 176 20.53 3.15 1.67
CA VAL A 176 19.95 4.41 1.20
C VAL A 176 20.66 4.93 -0.06
N ALA A 177 22.00 4.90 -0.07
CA ALA A 177 22.79 5.35 -1.22
C ALA A 177 22.64 4.39 -2.43
N ALA A 178 22.67 3.09 -2.18
CA ALA A 178 22.48 2.07 -3.21
C ALA A 178 21.07 2.13 -3.81
N PHE A 179 20.05 2.37 -2.99
CA PHE A 179 18.67 2.52 -3.47
C PHE A 179 18.50 3.73 -4.40
N ALA A 180 19.09 4.89 -4.05
CA ALA A 180 19.07 6.04 -4.95
C ALA A 180 19.76 5.73 -6.30
N THR A 181 20.89 4.99 -6.26
CA THR A 181 21.58 4.53 -7.48
C THR A 181 20.71 3.58 -8.30
N TRP A 182 20.02 2.63 -7.64
CA TRP A 182 19.07 1.73 -8.29
C TRP A 182 17.94 2.52 -8.97
N CYS A 183 17.33 3.49 -8.26
CA CYS A 183 16.29 4.34 -8.83
C CYS A 183 16.77 5.13 -10.06
N THR A 184 17.99 5.70 -10.01
CA THR A 184 18.60 6.38 -11.16
C THR A 184 18.71 5.46 -12.37
N ARG A 185 19.23 4.24 -12.19
CA ARG A 185 19.47 3.30 -13.28
C ARG A 185 18.17 2.77 -13.89
N ALA A 186 17.20 2.44 -13.06
CA ALA A 186 15.90 1.98 -13.51
C ALA A 186 15.16 3.07 -14.30
N ALA A 187 15.14 4.30 -13.78
CA ALA A 187 14.52 5.44 -14.46
C ALA A 187 15.22 5.79 -15.77
N ALA A 188 16.54 5.80 -15.81
CA ALA A 188 17.31 6.03 -17.03
C ALA A 188 17.06 4.94 -18.10
N ARG A 189 16.77 3.70 -17.67
CA ARG A 189 16.53 2.61 -18.60
C ARG A 189 15.09 2.55 -19.10
N TRP A 190 14.12 2.69 -18.21
CA TRP A 190 12.71 2.43 -18.52
C TRP A 190 11.81 3.67 -18.46
N GLY A 191 12.36 4.88 -18.23
CA GLY A 191 11.57 6.11 -18.22
C GLY A 191 10.80 6.37 -19.52
N GLY A 192 11.30 5.89 -20.68
CA GLY A 192 10.55 5.93 -21.93
C GLY A 192 9.34 5.00 -22.01
N GLU A 193 9.13 4.15 -21.00
CA GLU A 193 8.01 3.18 -20.92
C GLU A 193 7.09 3.49 -19.70
N VAL A 194 7.54 4.29 -18.73
CA VAL A 194 6.91 4.45 -17.42
C VAL A 194 6.76 5.92 -17.08
N ASP A 195 5.55 6.37 -16.76
CA ASP A 195 5.30 7.70 -16.19
C ASP A 195 5.00 7.64 -14.69
N TRP A 196 4.52 6.50 -14.18
CA TRP A 196 4.08 6.36 -12.79
C TRP A 196 5.04 5.46 -11.99
N TRP A 197 5.76 6.09 -11.06
CA TRP A 197 6.78 5.44 -10.25
C TRP A 197 6.41 5.47 -8.76
N VAL A 198 6.51 4.33 -8.12
CA VAL A 198 6.46 4.19 -6.65
C VAL A 198 7.86 3.92 -6.16
N THR A 199 8.34 4.69 -5.22
CA THR A 199 9.67 4.48 -4.64
C THR A 199 9.68 3.25 -3.73
N ILE A 200 8.88 3.27 -2.66
CA ILE A 200 8.78 2.21 -1.65
C ILE A 200 7.29 1.85 -1.47
N ASN A 201 7.00 0.55 -1.42
CA ASN A 201 5.70 0.05 -1.01
C ASN A 201 5.63 -0.09 0.50
N GLU A 202 4.65 0.56 1.14
CA GLU A 202 4.30 0.40 2.56
C GLU A 202 5.50 0.47 3.53
N PRO A 203 6.22 1.60 3.59
CA PRO A 203 7.49 1.67 4.32
C PRO A 203 7.39 1.28 5.80
N MET A 204 6.23 1.49 6.47
CA MET A 204 6.06 1.12 7.88
C MET A 204 5.83 -0.39 8.11
N VAL A 205 5.60 -1.18 7.04
CA VAL A 205 5.39 -2.63 7.18
C VAL A 205 6.71 -3.35 7.49
N SER A 206 7.79 -3.03 6.78
CA SER A 206 9.12 -3.65 7.02
C SER A 206 9.62 -3.44 8.45
N PRO A 207 9.61 -2.22 9.03
CA PRO A 207 9.96 -2.00 10.43
C PRO A 207 9.10 -2.80 11.42
N ILE A 208 7.78 -2.80 11.20
CA ILE A 208 6.85 -3.49 12.11
C ILE A 208 6.98 -5.01 11.99
N ALA A 209 6.88 -5.55 10.79
CA ALA A 209 6.89 -6.99 10.58
C ALA A 209 8.27 -7.61 10.79
N GLY A 210 9.35 -6.91 10.42
CA GLY A 210 10.72 -7.41 10.51
C GLY A 210 11.38 -7.22 11.87
N TYR A 211 11.02 -6.16 12.61
CA TYR A 211 11.75 -5.78 13.83
C TYR A 211 10.90 -5.80 15.11
N ILE A 212 9.57 -5.76 14.97
CA ILE A 212 8.65 -5.84 16.14
C ILE A 212 7.99 -7.21 16.20
N GLN A 213 7.48 -7.74 15.09
CA GLN A 213 6.73 -8.99 15.04
C GLN A 213 7.62 -10.21 14.74
N GLY A 214 8.75 -10.04 14.04
CA GLY A 214 9.65 -11.12 13.63
C GLY A 214 9.09 -12.01 12.52
N ALA A 215 8.06 -11.55 11.82
CA ALA A 215 7.40 -12.27 10.72
C ALA A 215 8.12 -12.10 9.38
N PHE A 216 8.80 -10.97 9.16
CA PHE A 216 9.58 -10.64 7.97
C PHE A 216 11.09 -10.67 8.28
N PRO A 217 11.97 -10.71 7.26
CA PRO A 217 13.39 -10.46 7.47
C PRO A 217 13.62 -9.11 8.19
N PRO A 218 14.60 -8.98 9.09
CA PRO A 218 15.52 -9.99 9.58
C PRO A 218 14.98 -10.87 10.71
N GLY A 219 13.71 -10.82 11.07
CA GLY A 219 13.06 -11.69 12.02
C GLY A 219 13.25 -11.34 13.49
N LEU A 220 13.46 -10.08 13.77
CA LEU A 220 13.65 -9.56 15.12
C LEU A 220 12.31 -9.30 15.81
N VAL A 221 12.29 -9.47 17.14
CA VAL A 221 11.09 -9.26 17.94
C VAL A 221 11.33 -8.15 18.95
N LEU A 222 10.40 -7.17 19.03
CA LEU A 222 10.41 -6.04 19.96
C LEU A 222 11.72 -5.21 19.95
N LYS A 223 12.37 -5.08 18.78
CA LYS A 223 13.57 -4.26 18.57
C LYS A 223 13.19 -2.85 18.11
N LEU A 224 12.52 -2.12 19.01
CA LEU A 224 11.90 -0.83 18.69
C LEU A 224 12.90 0.18 18.10
N ASP A 225 14.05 0.38 18.75
CA ASP A 225 15.04 1.37 18.28
C ASP A 225 15.51 1.09 16.85
N ARG A 226 15.70 -0.20 16.51
CA ARG A 226 16.08 -0.61 15.15
C ARG A 226 14.93 -0.42 14.17
N ALA A 227 13.69 -0.74 14.57
CA ALA A 227 12.50 -0.50 13.75
C ALA A 227 12.35 1.00 13.39
N LEU A 228 12.51 1.89 14.36
CA LEU A 228 12.42 3.33 14.14
C LEU A 228 13.56 3.85 13.25
N GLU A 229 14.77 3.30 13.39
CA GLU A 229 15.88 3.64 12.50
C GLU A 229 15.60 3.22 11.05
N VAL A 230 15.02 2.04 10.82
CA VAL A 230 14.58 1.59 9.50
C VAL A 230 13.58 2.59 8.90
N GLY A 231 12.53 2.97 9.65
CA GLY A 231 11.55 3.96 9.18
C GLY A 231 12.19 5.29 8.80
N ARG A 232 13.12 5.80 9.63
CA ARG A 232 13.89 7.04 9.32
C ARG A 232 14.69 6.92 8.03
N LYS A 233 15.37 5.80 7.82
CA LYS A 233 16.17 5.56 6.61
C LYS A 233 15.29 5.37 5.37
N GLU A 234 14.13 4.76 5.50
CA GLU A 234 13.18 4.64 4.39
C GLU A 234 12.64 6.01 3.95
N VAL A 235 12.39 6.96 4.88
CA VAL A 235 12.05 8.36 4.52
C VAL A 235 13.17 9.01 3.68
N VAL A 236 14.41 8.89 4.13
CA VAL A 236 15.56 9.46 3.40
C VAL A 236 15.77 8.73 2.07
N GLY A 237 15.60 7.40 2.05
CA GLY A 237 15.67 6.57 0.86
C GLY A 237 14.63 6.97 -0.19
N HIS A 238 13.39 7.16 0.25
CA HIS A 238 12.31 7.66 -0.61
C HIS A 238 12.66 9.03 -1.23
N ALA A 239 13.08 9.99 -0.42
CA ALA A 239 13.39 11.34 -0.92
C ALA A 239 14.52 11.33 -1.96
N LYS A 240 15.58 10.54 -1.71
CA LYS A 240 16.67 10.38 -2.69
C LYS A 240 16.27 9.62 -3.93
N CYS A 241 15.42 8.60 -3.83
CA CYS A 241 14.88 7.89 -4.97
C CYS A 241 13.95 8.80 -5.82
N TYR A 242 13.11 9.60 -5.17
CA TYR A 242 12.30 10.62 -5.84
C TYR A 242 13.17 11.56 -6.67
N ASP A 243 14.18 12.19 -6.05
CA ASP A 243 15.09 13.11 -6.73
C ASP A 243 15.85 12.40 -7.88
N ALA A 244 16.26 11.14 -7.68
CA ALA A 244 16.96 10.33 -8.68
C ALA A 244 16.07 10.02 -9.91
N ILE A 245 14.83 9.61 -9.70
CA ILE A 245 13.88 9.35 -10.80
C ILE A 245 13.58 10.65 -11.55
N LYS A 246 13.23 11.73 -10.84
CA LYS A 246 12.95 13.04 -11.46
C LYS A 246 14.11 13.59 -12.29
N ALA A 247 15.35 13.26 -11.93
CA ALA A 247 16.53 13.68 -12.68
C ALA A 247 16.85 12.76 -13.89
N ALA A 248 16.56 11.47 -13.79
CA ALA A 248 16.93 10.48 -14.80
C ALA A 248 15.84 10.23 -15.85
N ASP A 249 14.57 10.32 -15.45
CA ASP A 249 13.42 10.17 -16.34
C ASP A 249 12.97 11.53 -16.85
N THR A 250 13.23 11.77 -18.13
CA THR A 250 12.90 13.02 -18.82
C THR A 250 11.93 12.81 -19.98
N THR A 251 11.36 11.62 -20.11
CA THR A 251 10.47 11.23 -21.21
C THR A 251 9.02 11.18 -20.70
N ASP A 252 8.16 11.92 -21.35
CA ASP A 252 6.71 11.83 -21.17
C ASP A 252 6.21 10.66 -22.04
N ALA A 253 6.02 9.48 -21.41
CA ALA A 253 5.71 8.25 -22.14
C ALA A 253 4.19 8.09 -22.39
N ASP A 254 3.31 8.73 -21.61
CA ASP A 254 1.85 8.68 -21.78
C ASP A 254 1.24 9.94 -22.41
N GLY A 255 2.04 11.00 -22.59
CA GLY A 255 1.63 12.22 -23.28
C GLY A 255 0.80 13.18 -22.42
N ASP A 256 0.89 13.09 -21.09
CA ASP A 256 0.13 13.92 -20.15
C ASP A 256 0.80 15.29 -19.86
N GLY A 257 1.98 15.54 -20.40
CA GLY A 257 2.77 16.77 -20.23
C GLY A 257 3.77 16.70 -19.06
N LYS A 258 3.93 15.55 -18.41
CA LYS A 258 4.92 15.30 -17.35
C LYS A 258 5.79 14.10 -17.70
N ALA A 259 7.08 14.21 -17.51
CA ALA A 259 7.99 13.09 -17.75
C ALA A 259 7.83 11.97 -16.72
N SER A 260 7.45 12.30 -15.48
CA SER A 260 7.23 11.29 -14.45
C SER A 260 6.33 11.79 -13.34
N TRP A 261 5.50 10.89 -12.82
CA TRP A 261 4.78 10.97 -11.56
C TRP A 261 5.48 10.05 -10.56
N VAL A 262 6.08 10.61 -9.53
CA VAL A 262 6.80 9.84 -8.51
C VAL A 262 6.10 9.99 -7.17
N GLY A 263 5.75 8.88 -6.54
CA GLY A 263 5.02 8.91 -5.27
C GLY A 263 5.42 7.80 -4.30
N ILE A 264 4.83 7.88 -3.13
CA ILE A 264 4.91 6.87 -2.08
C ILE A 264 3.60 6.07 -2.03
N VAL A 265 3.69 4.80 -1.71
CA VAL A 265 2.53 3.97 -1.40
C VAL A 265 2.48 3.69 0.09
N GLN A 266 1.44 4.18 0.74
CA GLN A 266 1.24 4.03 2.17
C GLN A 266 0.13 3.01 2.47
N HIS A 267 0.42 2.05 3.37
CA HIS A 267 -0.60 1.20 3.96
C HIS A 267 -1.40 2.00 4.98
N GLN A 268 -2.64 2.30 4.66
CA GLN A 268 -3.52 3.02 5.57
C GLN A 268 -4.59 2.12 6.17
N ARG A 269 -4.87 2.34 7.44
CA ARG A 269 -5.89 1.63 8.21
C ARG A 269 -6.88 2.63 8.79
N ALA A 270 -8.17 2.32 8.76
CA ALA A 270 -9.15 3.06 9.55
C ALA A 270 -8.92 2.72 11.04
N VAL A 271 -8.26 3.61 11.77
CA VAL A 271 -7.93 3.36 13.19
C VAL A 271 -9.08 3.81 14.07
N GLU A 272 -9.60 2.89 14.87
CA GLU A 272 -10.72 3.11 15.77
C GLU A 272 -10.32 2.90 17.24
N PRO A 273 -10.84 3.67 18.18
CA PRO A 273 -10.66 3.39 19.62
C PRO A 273 -11.44 2.12 20.00
N GLU A 274 -10.90 1.32 20.93
CA GLU A 274 -11.61 0.13 21.46
C GLU A 274 -12.93 0.52 22.13
N GLU A 275 -12.90 1.57 22.93
CA GLU A 275 -14.08 2.16 23.58
C GLU A 275 -14.22 3.62 23.11
N PRO A 276 -15.19 3.94 22.24
CA PRO A 276 -15.33 5.28 21.66
C PRO A 276 -15.57 6.40 22.68
N ASP A 277 -16.15 6.07 23.82
CA ASP A 277 -16.45 7.03 24.91
C ASP A 277 -15.32 7.13 25.94
N GLU A 278 -14.24 6.32 25.83
CA GLU A 278 -13.10 6.33 26.75
C GLU A 278 -11.99 7.28 26.25
N PRO A 279 -11.73 8.42 26.93
CA PRO A 279 -10.75 9.39 26.47
C PRO A 279 -9.34 8.83 26.26
N ALA A 280 -8.94 7.83 27.04
CA ALA A 280 -7.62 7.19 26.91
C ALA A 280 -7.52 6.38 25.62
N ASP A 281 -8.59 5.70 25.19
CA ASP A 281 -8.61 4.92 23.95
C ASP A 281 -8.68 5.84 22.73
N LEU A 282 -9.33 7.01 22.82
CA LEU A 282 -9.28 8.04 21.77
C LEU A 282 -7.85 8.53 21.55
N VAL A 283 -7.10 8.81 22.61
CA VAL A 283 -5.69 9.21 22.53
C VAL A 283 -4.83 8.09 21.94
N ALA A 284 -5.08 6.84 22.33
CA ALA A 284 -4.38 5.67 21.81
C ALA A 284 -4.61 5.53 20.28
N ALA A 285 -5.86 5.68 19.84
CA ALA A 285 -6.23 5.63 18.44
C ALA A 285 -5.54 6.73 17.61
N GLU A 286 -5.50 7.95 18.13
CA GLU A 286 -4.83 9.07 17.46
C GLU A 286 -3.32 8.83 17.27
N ARG A 287 -2.63 8.30 18.27
CA ARG A 287 -1.21 7.97 18.19
C ARG A 287 -0.92 6.85 17.18
N VAL A 288 -1.74 5.79 17.20
CA VAL A 288 -1.62 4.69 16.23
C VAL A 288 -1.90 5.20 14.82
N ARG A 289 -2.96 6.01 14.65
CA ARG A 289 -3.31 6.64 13.37
C ARG A 289 -2.16 7.50 12.86
N TYR A 290 -1.59 8.34 13.70
CA TYR A 290 -0.46 9.19 13.33
C TYR A 290 0.72 8.38 12.83
N LEU A 291 1.20 7.42 13.62
CA LEU A 291 2.36 6.61 13.25
C LEU A 291 2.11 5.78 11.99
N ASN A 292 0.95 5.11 11.91
CA ASN A 292 0.66 4.21 10.80
C ASN A 292 0.34 4.96 9.51
N ASN A 293 -0.50 6.01 9.59
CA ASN A 293 -1.08 6.64 8.40
C ASN A 293 -0.35 7.93 7.98
N LEU A 294 0.18 8.72 8.90
CA LEU A 294 0.52 10.12 8.63
C LEU A 294 2.00 10.47 8.79
N TRP A 295 2.72 9.82 9.70
CA TRP A 295 4.09 10.18 10.01
C TRP A 295 4.99 10.22 8.76
N PHE A 296 4.97 9.17 7.97
CA PHE A 296 5.80 9.09 6.75
C PHE A 296 5.37 10.13 5.71
N ILE A 297 4.07 10.29 5.47
CA ILE A 297 3.54 11.27 4.51
C ILE A 297 3.89 12.69 4.95
N ASN A 298 3.77 13.02 6.25
CA ASN A 298 4.19 14.33 6.77
C ASN A 298 5.64 14.62 6.47
N ALA A 299 6.53 13.63 6.66
CA ALA A 299 7.94 13.79 6.38
C ALA A 299 8.21 14.07 4.89
N VAL A 300 7.62 13.32 3.95
CA VAL A 300 7.98 13.40 2.54
C VAL A 300 7.18 14.44 1.75
N VAL A 301 6.00 14.82 2.22
CA VAL A 301 5.17 15.85 1.56
C VAL A 301 5.42 17.22 2.17
N ARG A 302 5.42 17.33 3.50
CA ARG A 302 5.58 18.61 4.20
C ARG A 302 7.02 18.91 4.62
N GLY A 303 7.87 17.88 4.70
CA GLY A 303 9.20 17.98 5.30
C GLY A 303 9.15 18.02 6.83
N ASP A 304 8.05 17.57 7.42
CA ASP A 304 7.86 17.55 8.86
C ASP A 304 8.48 16.26 9.42
N TRP A 305 9.70 16.36 9.92
CA TRP A 305 10.45 15.28 10.52
C TRP A 305 10.23 15.27 12.03
N ASP A 306 9.46 14.29 12.48
CA ASP A 306 9.23 13.97 13.88
C ASP A 306 10.13 12.77 14.22
N ASP A 307 11.25 13.04 14.93
CA ASP A 307 12.29 12.04 15.19
C ASP A 307 11.89 11.04 16.27
N ASP A 308 11.05 11.42 17.20
CA ASP A 308 10.62 10.57 18.32
C ASP A 308 9.21 9.97 18.14
N PHE A 309 8.54 10.26 17.01
CA PHE A 309 7.27 9.68 16.58
C PHE A 309 6.09 9.96 17.51
N ASP A 310 6.13 11.03 18.26
CA ASP A 310 5.11 11.35 19.28
C ASP A 310 3.93 12.17 18.71
N GLY A 311 4.04 12.64 17.46
CA GLY A 311 3.04 13.44 16.75
C GLY A 311 3.17 14.93 16.95
N ASN A 312 4.18 15.39 17.70
CA ASN A 312 4.52 16.79 17.88
C ASN A 312 5.84 17.09 17.18
N LEU A 313 6.08 18.35 16.86
CA LEU A 313 7.35 18.78 16.30
C LEU A 313 8.03 19.74 17.28
N ASP A 314 8.30 19.24 18.50
CA ASP A 314 8.92 20.00 19.60
C ASP A 314 10.12 19.30 20.24
N GLY A 315 10.48 18.12 19.74
CA GLY A 315 11.66 17.36 20.13
C GLY A 315 12.97 18.00 19.64
N PRO A 316 14.12 17.68 20.26
CA PRO A 316 15.41 18.32 19.97
C PRO A 316 15.98 17.99 18.58
N LYS A 317 15.47 16.95 17.91
CA LYS A 317 15.87 16.52 16.57
C LYS A 317 14.78 16.72 15.52
N ASP A 318 13.62 17.19 15.92
CA ASP A 318 12.51 17.44 15.02
C ASP A 318 12.81 18.61 14.10
N ARG A 319 12.26 18.53 12.90
CA ARG A 319 12.46 19.55 11.88
C ARG A 319 11.13 19.82 11.20
N ARG A 320 10.83 21.09 10.97
CA ARG A 320 9.68 21.52 10.18
C ARG A 320 10.12 21.95 8.80
N ALA A 321 9.34 21.56 7.79
CA ALA A 321 9.55 21.95 6.40
C ALA A 321 10.99 21.74 5.93
N ASP A 322 11.60 20.60 6.30
CA ASP A 322 12.95 20.24 5.88
C ASP A 322 13.02 20.18 4.34
N PRO A 323 13.81 21.06 3.68
CA PRO A 323 13.87 21.13 2.22
C PRO A 323 14.46 19.87 1.59
N ALA A 324 15.17 19.03 2.35
CA ALA A 324 15.68 17.75 1.86
C ALA A 324 14.59 16.67 1.75
N LEU A 325 13.45 16.88 2.40
CA LEU A 325 12.36 15.92 2.47
C LEU A 325 11.06 16.46 1.83
N ALA A 326 10.77 17.75 2.02
CA ALA A 326 9.53 18.37 1.56
C ALA A 326 9.32 18.25 0.04
N ASN A 327 8.05 18.09 -0.37
CA ASN A 327 7.63 18.01 -1.78
C ASN A 327 8.26 16.83 -2.54
N ARG A 328 8.46 15.70 -1.88
CA ARG A 328 8.98 14.47 -2.49
C ARG A 328 7.87 13.44 -2.78
N SER A 329 6.68 13.92 -3.18
CA SER A 329 5.62 13.05 -3.70
C SER A 329 4.74 13.85 -4.66
N ASP A 330 4.56 13.36 -5.89
CA ASP A 330 3.66 13.95 -6.88
C ASP A 330 2.23 13.43 -6.74
N PHE A 331 2.04 12.27 -6.11
CA PHE A 331 0.76 11.65 -5.79
C PHE A 331 0.87 10.81 -4.51
N LEU A 332 -0.24 10.46 -3.90
CA LEU A 332 -0.31 9.50 -2.82
C LEU A 332 -0.92 8.18 -3.31
N GLY A 333 -0.15 7.11 -3.23
CA GLY A 333 -0.65 5.75 -3.37
C GLY A 333 -1.18 5.27 -2.02
N ILE A 334 -2.38 4.73 -2.03
CA ILE A 334 -3.04 4.22 -0.81
C ILE A 334 -3.33 2.73 -1.00
N ASN A 335 -2.75 1.91 -0.12
CA ASN A 335 -3.14 0.52 0.07
C ASN A 335 -4.11 0.48 1.26
N TYR A 336 -5.33 0.00 1.02
CA TYR A 336 -6.36 -0.10 2.05
C TYR A 336 -7.00 -1.48 2.05
N TYR A 337 -7.06 -2.12 3.21
CA TYR A 337 -7.64 -3.45 3.35
C TYR A 337 -8.67 -3.56 4.48
N SER A 338 -8.47 -2.83 5.59
CA SER A 338 -9.22 -3.07 6.82
C SER A 338 -9.08 -1.94 7.83
N ALA A 339 -9.78 -2.07 8.95
CA ALA A 339 -9.63 -1.24 10.14
C ALA A 339 -8.53 -1.76 11.08
N LEU A 340 -8.25 -1.01 12.12
CA LEU A 340 -7.37 -1.34 13.23
C LEU A 340 -7.97 -0.78 14.52
N THR A 341 -8.03 -1.59 15.57
CA THR A 341 -8.51 -1.13 16.89
C THR A 341 -7.33 -0.83 17.79
N ALA A 342 -7.33 0.36 18.40
CA ALA A 342 -6.33 0.81 19.36
C ALA A 342 -6.92 0.98 20.77
N SER A 343 -6.14 0.66 21.80
CA SER A 343 -6.55 0.76 23.18
C SER A 343 -5.41 1.28 24.09
N ALA A 344 -5.77 2.00 25.13
CA ALA A 344 -4.86 2.40 26.20
C ALA A 344 -4.56 1.25 27.18
N ARG A 345 -5.15 0.07 26.99
CA ARG A 345 -5.06 -1.08 27.90
C ARG A 345 -4.45 -2.30 27.19
N GLY A 346 -3.75 -3.15 27.92
CA GLY A 346 -3.17 -4.41 27.42
C GLY A 346 -1.68 -4.32 27.15
N LEU A 347 -1.20 -4.99 26.10
CA LEU A 347 0.21 -4.92 25.71
C LEU A 347 0.48 -3.59 25.00
N ILE A 348 0.98 -2.64 25.75
CA ILE A 348 1.29 -1.30 25.25
C ILE A 348 2.59 -1.32 24.46
N LEU A 349 2.54 -0.85 23.20
CA LEU A 349 3.72 -0.57 22.38
C LEU A 349 4.29 0.80 22.76
N PRO A 350 5.53 0.90 23.25
CA PRO A 350 6.08 2.14 23.82
C PRO A 350 6.02 3.34 22.87
N VAL A 351 6.29 3.14 21.58
CA VAL A 351 6.35 4.21 20.59
C VAL A 351 5.03 4.96 20.42
N VAL A 352 3.91 4.25 20.46
CA VAL A 352 2.56 4.84 20.34
C VAL A 352 1.86 4.95 21.69
N ASN A 353 2.49 4.42 22.75
CA ASN A 353 1.87 4.30 24.08
C ASN A 353 0.42 3.78 23.99
N ALA A 354 0.20 2.76 23.18
CA ALA A 354 -1.09 2.16 22.89
C ALA A 354 -0.92 0.65 22.63
N ALA A 355 -2.00 -0.10 22.88
CA ALA A 355 -2.13 -1.47 22.42
C ALA A 355 -2.88 -1.52 21.11
N ILE A 356 -2.41 -2.35 20.18
CA ILE A 356 -3.12 -2.70 18.95
C ILE A 356 -3.82 -4.02 19.20
N ARG A 357 -5.13 -4.06 19.02
CA ARG A 357 -5.95 -5.25 19.19
C ARG A 357 -6.11 -5.97 17.86
N GLN A 358 -6.13 -7.29 17.94
CA GLN A 358 -6.51 -8.09 16.79
C GLN A 358 -7.99 -7.90 16.47
N GLU A 359 -8.29 -7.55 15.25
CA GLU A 359 -9.63 -7.26 14.72
C GLU A 359 -10.61 -8.42 14.92
N ARG A 360 -10.12 -9.66 14.88
CA ARG A 360 -10.91 -10.90 14.96
C ARG A 360 -11.95 -10.95 16.10
N LEU A 361 -11.68 -10.30 17.21
CA LEU A 361 -12.46 -10.46 18.44
C LEU A 361 -13.32 -9.25 18.80
N LEU A 362 -13.21 -8.13 18.11
CA LEU A 362 -13.70 -6.84 18.59
C LEU A 362 -14.85 -6.24 17.78
N THR A 363 -15.10 -6.70 16.57
CA THR A 363 -16.12 -6.15 15.71
C THR A 363 -17.08 -7.20 15.16
N ASP A 364 -18.35 -6.81 14.93
CA ASP A 364 -19.36 -7.64 14.24
C ASP A 364 -19.26 -7.55 12.71
N ARG A 365 -18.23 -6.85 12.18
CA ARG A 365 -18.02 -6.74 10.73
C ARG A 365 -17.72 -8.11 10.11
N PRO A 366 -18.13 -8.33 8.85
CA PRO A 366 -17.69 -9.50 8.10
C PRO A 366 -16.17 -9.60 8.06
N LYS A 367 -15.62 -10.83 7.99
CA LYS A 367 -14.19 -11.08 8.00
C LYS A 367 -13.74 -11.68 6.67
N THR A 368 -12.49 -11.40 6.31
CA THR A 368 -11.79 -12.07 5.20
C THR A 368 -11.24 -13.43 5.65
N ASP A 369 -10.80 -14.28 4.72
CA ASP A 369 -10.08 -15.52 5.04
C ASP A 369 -8.78 -15.25 5.84
N PHE A 370 -8.29 -13.99 5.83
CA PHE A 370 -7.10 -13.55 6.55
C PHE A 370 -7.43 -12.79 7.85
N PHE A 371 -8.63 -12.99 8.39
CA PHE A 371 -9.15 -12.42 9.64
C PHE A 371 -9.37 -10.90 9.66
N TRP A 372 -9.16 -10.20 8.55
CA TRP A 372 -9.33 -8.75 8.48
C TRP A 372 -10.82 -8.38 8.39
N ASP A 373 -11.17 -7.26 9.01
CA ASP A 373 -12.50 -6.68 8.87
C ASP A 373 -12.76 -6.23 7.44
N VAL A 374 -13.94 -6.55 6.92
CA VAL A 374 -14.45 -5.92 5.71
C VAL A 374 -15.11 -4.60 6.11
N TYR A 375 -14.51 -3.48 5.70
CA TYR A 375 -14.95 -2.15 6.09
C TYR A 375 -14.85 -1.15 4.93
N PRO A 376 -15.81 -1.15 3.99
CA PRO A 376 -15.78 -0.27 2.81
C PRO A 376 -15.79 1.22 3.17
N GLU A 377 -16.58 1.63 4.17
CA GLU A 377 -16.65 3.02 4.62
C GLU A 377 -15.31 3.52 5.19
N GLY A 378 -14.50 2.62 5.75
CA GLY A 378 -13.16 2.91 6.24
C GLY A 378 -12.22 3.40 5.14
N LEU A 379 -12.42 2.97 3.89
CA LEU A 379 -11.67 3.52 2.76
C LEU A 379 -11.90 5.03 2.64
N ARG A 380 -13.14 5.49 2.78
CA ARG A 380 -13.45 6.93 2.74
C ARG A 380 -12.85 7.66 3.94
N VAL A 381 -12.84 7.04 5.13
CA VAL A 381 -12.20 7.63 6.32
C VAL A 381 -10.73 7.94 6.07
N VAL A 382 -9.96 6.96 5.58
CA VAL A 382 -8.51 7.16 5.33
C VAL A 382 -8.24 8.12 4.17
N LEU A 383 -9.14 8.20 3.19
CA LEU A 383 -9.04 9.18 2.10
C LEU A 383 -9.26 10.61 2.59
N GLU A 384 -10.18 10.83 3.54
CA GLU A 384 -10.38 12.13 4.16
C GLU A 384 -9.17 12.55 5.03
N GLU A 385 -8.47 11.60 5.65
CA GLU A 385 -7.24 11.89 6.41
C GLU A 385 -6.13 12.48 5.54
N VAL A 386 -6.05 12.08 4.27
CA VAL A 386 -5.02 12.58 3.35
C VAL A 386 -5.45 13.80 2.53
N ARG A 387 -6.71 14.22 2.62
CA ARG A 387 -7.23 15.44 1.96
C ARG A 387 -6.35 16.68 2.17
N PRO A 388 -5.81 16.96 3.40
CA PRO A 388 -5.01 18.16 3.66
C PRO A 388 -3.68 18.25 2.89
N TYR A 389 -3.24 17.16 2.26
CA TYR A 389 -2.02 17.18 1.43
C TYR A 389 -2.27 17.70 0.02
N ASN A 390 -3.53 17.71 -0.44
CA ASN A 390 -3.95 18.24 -1.73
C ASN A 390 -3.14 17.68 -2.91
N LEU A 391 -2.86 16.39 -2.88
CA LEU A 391 -2.19 15.64 -3.95
C LEU A 391 -3.17 14.70 -4.64
N PRO A 392 -2.94 14.36 -5.92
CA PRO A 392 -3.63 13.26 -6.58
C PRO A 392 -3.52 11.97 -5.78
N ILE A 393 -4.58 11.17 -5.73
CA ILE A 393 -4.65 9.91 -5.00
C ILE A 393 -4.88 8.77 -5.99
N VAL A 394 -4.16 7.67 -5.79
CA VAL A 394 -4.41 6.40 -6.47
C VAL A 394 -4.58 5.33 -5.42
N ILE A 395 -5.66 4.56 -5.48
CA ILE A 395 -5.75 3.32 -4.71
C ILE A 395 -4.84 2.31 -5.39
N THR A 396 -3.67 2.08 -4.79
CA THR A 396 -2.62 1.24 -5.35
C THR A 396 -2.77 -0.23 -4.97
N GLU A 397 -3.54 -0.49 -3.90
CA GLU A 397 -3.99 -1.83 -3.54
C GLU A 397 -5.29 -1.75 -2.72
N ASN A 398 -6.26 -2.56 -3.10
CA ASN A 398 -7.43 -2.89 -2.31
C ASN A 398 -7.95 -4.27 -2.76
N GLY A 399 -8.24 -5.16 -1.83
CA GLY A 399 -8.64 -6.53 -2.16
C GLY A 399 -9.02 -7.34 -0.94
N ILE A 400 -9.50 -8.55 -1.17
CA ILE A 400 -9.97 -9.46 -0.16
C ILE A 400 -9.37 -10.86 -0.33
N ALA A 401 -8.86 -11.44 0.76
CA ALA A 401 -8.61 -12.86 0.82
C ALA A 401 -9.95 -13.59 0.92
N ASP A 402 -10.31 -14.30 -0.15
CA ASP A 402 -11.58 -15.02 -0.30
C ASP A 402 -11.37 -16.20 -1.25
N SER A 403 -11.02 -17.35 -0.70
CA SER A 403 -10.69 -18.55 -1.46
C SER A 403 -11.88 -19.13 -2.22
N ALA A 404 -13.09 -18.95 -1.68
CA ALA A 404 -14.35 -19.43 -2.26
C ALA A 404 -14.95 -18.49 -3.31
N ASP A 405 -14.44 -17.26 -3.45
CA ASP A 405 -14.95 -16.21 -4.33
C ASP A 405 -16.43 -15.83 -4.05
N GLN A 406 -16.88 -15.98 -2.82
CA GLN A 406 -18.27 -15.68 -2.44
C GLN A 406 -18.48 -14.24 -1.98
N ASN A 407 -17.40 -13.55 -1.54
CA ASN A 407 -17.45 -12.23 -0.94
C ASN A 407 -16.80 -11.15 -1.82
N ARG A 408 -15.90 -11.54 -2.73
CA ARG A 408 -15.05 -10.60 -3.49
C ARG A 408 -15.84 -9.66 -4.38
N ALA A 409 -16.90 -10.14 -5.05
CA ALA A 409 -17.73 -9.31 -5.91
C ALA A 409 -18.38 -8.16 -5.13
N ARG A 410 -18.98 -8.44 -3.95
CA ARG A 410 -19.57 -7.43 -3.06
C ARG A 410 -18.51 -6.48 -2.52
N PHE A 411 -17.38 -7.01 -2.05
CA PHE A 411 -16.25 -6.23 -1.54
C PHE A 411 -15.78 -5.19 -2.56
N VAL A 412 -15.55 -5.61 -3.80
CA VAL A 412 -15.08 -4.73 -4.88
C VAL A 412 -16.08 -3.61 -5.15
N LEU A 413 -17.36 -3.94 -5.31
CA LEU A 413 -18.38 -2.92 -5.63
C LEU A 413 -18.61 -1.94 -4.47
N GLU A 414 -18.62 -2.41 -3.22
CA GLU A 414 -18.78 -1.54 -2.06
C GLU A 414 -17.60 -0.59 -1.89
N HIS A 415 -16.35 -1.07 -2.05
CA HIS A 415 -15.16 -0.20 -1.98
C HIS A 415 -15.12 0.80 -3.14
N LEU A 416 -15.44 0.38 -4.36
CA LEU A 416 -15.54 1.31 -5.50
C LEU A 416 -16.64 2.34 -5.29
N PHE A 417 -17.75 1.95 -4.66
CA PHE A 417 -18.82 2.89 -4.36
C PHE A 417 -18.38 3.96 -3.35
N GLU A 418 -17.71 3.57 -2.27
CA GLU A 418 -17.16 4.52 -1.29
C GLU A 418 -16.04 5.39 -1.90
N LEU A 419 -15.23 4.83 -2.81
CA LEU A 419 -14.23 5.58 -3.57
C LEU A 419 -14.87 6.65 -4.44
N GLY A 420 -15.94 6.31 -5.16
CA GLY A 420 -16.71 7.26 -5.98
C GLY A 420 -17.31 8.37 -5.14
N ARG A 421 -17.87 8.05 -3.96
CA ARG A 421 -18.36 9.04 -2.99
C ARG A 421 -17.29 10.01 -2.52
N ALA A 422 -16.07 9.51 -2.23
CA ALA A 422 -14.95 10.34 -1.84
C ALA A 422 -14.52 11.29 -2.97
N ARG A 423 -14.52 10.81 -4.22
CA ARG A 423 -14.27 11.61 -5.41
C ARG A 423 -15.32 12.69 -5.61
N ASP A 424 -16.59 12.34 -5.48
CA ASP A 424 -17.72 13.28 -5.62
C ASP A 424 -17.70 14.36 -4.51
N ALA A 425 -17.09 14.05 -3.36
CA ALA A 425 -16.77 15.01 -2.30
C ALA A 425 -15.53 15.87 -2.59
N GLY A 426 -14.94 15.79 -3.79
CA GLY A 426 -13.89 16.66 -4.29
C GLY A 426 -12.46 16.19 -4.09
N LEU A 427 -12.21 14.92 -3.77
CA LEU A 427 -10.86 14.34 -3.79
C LEU A 427 -10.42 14.05 -5.23
N ASP A 428 -9.17 14.38 -5.58
CA ASP A 428 -8.55 14.05 -6.88
C ASP A 428 -8.12 12.58 -6.91
N ILE A 429 -9.09 11.69 -7.11
CA ILE A 429 -8.85 10.24 -7.17
C ILE A 429 -8.73 9.81 -8.62
N ARG A 430 -7.55 9.31 -9.00
CA ARG A 430 -7.19 9.02 -10.40
C ARG A 430 -7.19 7.55 -10.78
N GLY A 431 -7.23 6.63 -9.82
CA GLY A 431 -7.19 5.22 -10.16
C GLY A 431 -7.48 4.29 -9.00
N TYR A 432 -7.78 3.05 -9.37
CA TYR A 432 -7.99 1.93 -8.45
C TYR A 432 -7.33 0.67 -9.02
N MET A 433 -6.46 0.05 -8.22
CA MET A 433 -5.77 -1.19 -8.56
C MET A 433 -6.18 -2.27 -7.57
N TYR A 434 -6.80 -3.31 -8.08
CA TYR A 434 -7.22 -4.44 -7.27
C TYR A 434 -5.99 -5.30 -6.87
N TRP A 435 -5.88 -5.65 -5.59
CA TRP A 435 -4.92 -6.64 -5.10
C TRP A 435 -5.61 -8.00 -5.00
N SER A 436 -5.32 -8.95 -5.91
CA SER A 436 -4.27 -8.93 -6.92
C SER A 436 -4.78 -9.54 -8.25
N LEU A 437 -4.01 -9.41 -9.31
CA LEU A 437 -4.36 -10.06 -10.59
C LEU A 437 -4.47 -11.58 -10.42
N LEU A 438 -3.47 -12.18 -9.76
CA LEU A 438 -3.29 -13.62 -9.58
C LEU A 438 -3.27 -14.00 -8.10
N ASP A 439 -3.72 -15.20 -7.75
CA ASP A 439 -3.31 -15.81 -6.48
C ASP A 439 -1.79 -15.93 -6.42
N ASN A 440 -1.20 -15.43 -5.37
CA ASN A 440 0.24 -15.32 -5.26
C ASN A 440 0.76 -15.80 -3.89
N PHE A 441 2.04 -15.61 -3.62
CA PHE A 441 2.70 -15.95 -2.36
C PHE A 441 2.52 -14.80 -1.37
N GLU A 442 1.68 -15.00 -0.33
CA GLU A 442 1.38 -13.97 0.67
C GLU A 442 2.40 -13.99 1.82
N TRP A 443 3.66 -13.75 1.49
CA TRP A 443 4.75 -13.57 2.44
C TRP A 443 4.84 -14.72 3.47
N ALA A 444 4.91 -14.42 4.77
CA ALA A 444 4.96 -15.43 5.83
C ALA A 444 3.71 -16.33 5.89
N ALA A 445 2.58 -15.90 5.35
CA ALA A 445 1.35 -16.70 5.27
C ALA A 445 1.33 -17.71 4.09
N GLY A 446 2.34 -17.69 3.22
CA GLY A 446 2.45 -18.62 2.09
C GLY A 446 1.33 -18.45 1.07
N PHE A 447 0.75 -19.55 0.61
CA PHE A 447 -0.31 -19.53 -0.41
C PHE A 447 -1.73 -19.64 0.14
N CYS A 448 -1.90 -19.57 1.46
CA CYS A 448 -3.22 -19.73 2.07
C CYS A 448 -4.16 -18.55 1.76
N PRO A 449 -3.79 -17.27 1.95
CA PRO A 449 -4.63 -16.15 1.56
C PRO A 449 -4.71 -16.05 0.03
N ARG A 450 -5.95 -16.02 -0.51
CA ARG A 450 -6.17 -15.98 -1.95
C ARG A 450 -6.86 -14.69 -2.35
N PHE A 451 -6.06 -13.74 -2.81
CA PHE A 451 -6.54 -12.42 -3.21
C PHE A 451 -6.87 -12.30 -4.70
N GLY A 452 -6.34 -13.20 -5.54
CA GLY A 452 -6.37 -13.07 -7.00
C GLY A 452 -7.78 -12.96 -7.60
N LEU A 453 -7.93 -12.11 -8.60
CA LEU A 453 -9.06 -12.18 -9.54
C LEU A 453 -9.02 -13.48 -10.36
N HIS A 454 -7.81 -14.05 -10.49
CA HIS A 454 -7.57 -15.32 -11.16
C HIS A 454 -6.87 -16.29 -10.22
N THR A 455 -7.32 -17.54 -10.25
CA THR A 455 -6.62 -18.62 -9.55
C THR A 455 -5.32 -18.97 -10.28
N VAL A 456 -4.37 -19.54 -9.55
CA VAL A 456 -3.16 -20.15 -10.09
C VAL A 456 -3.10 -21.60 -9.65
N ASP A 457 -3.09 -22.54 -10.59
CA ASP A 457 -2.83 -23.95 -10.31
C ASP A 457 -1.36 -24.11 -9.92
N ARG A 458 -1.12 -24.61 -8.70
CA ARG A 458 0.22 -24.69 -8.10
C ARG A 458 1.15 -25.69 -8.80
N THR A 459 0.59 -26.63 -9.58
CA THR A 459 1.35 -27.67 -10.28
C THR A 459 1.69 -27.23 -11.72
N THR A 460 0.70 -26.67 -12.42
CA THR A 460 0.82 -26.35 -13.83
C THR A 460 1.08 -24.88 -14.11
N GLY A 461 0.80 -24.02 -13.12
CA GLY A 461 0.82 -22.56 -13.27
C GLY A 461 -0.38 -22.01 -14.07
N ALA A 462 -1.36 -22.82 -14.47
CA ALA A 462 -2.51 -22.37 -15.25
C ALA A 462 -3.35 -21.34 -14.48
N ARG A 463 -3.85 -20.33 -15.21
CA ARG A 463 -4.73 -19.29 -14.66
C ARG A 463 -6.18 -19.59 -15.02
N ALA A 464 -7.11 -19.31 -14.06
CA ALA A 464 -8.54 -19.37 -14.32
C ALA A 464 -9.22 -18.16 -13.67
N ALA A 465 -10.07 -17.47 -14.45
CA ALA A 465 -10.82 -16.32 -13.94
C ALA A 465 -11.85 -16.76 -12.90
N ARG A 466 -11.92 -16.02 -11.80
CA ARG A 466 -13.04 -16.15 -10.85
C ARG A 466 -14.28 -15.40 -11.34
N PRO A 467 -15.49 -15.77 -10.94
CA PRO A 467 -16.70 -15.01 -11.25
C PRO A 467 -16.61 -13.52 -10.90
N SER A 468 -16.01 -13.18 -9.78
CA SER A 468 -15.79 -11.80 -9.34
C SER A 468 -14.92 -10.96 -10.28
N ALA A 469 -14.01 -11.57 -11.05
CA ALA A 469 -13.24 -10.89 -12.08
C ALA A 469 -14.14 -10.25 -13.15
N GLY A 470 -15.25 -10.92 -13.51
CA GLY A 470 -16.26 -10.37 -14.41
C GLY A 470 -16.99 -9.15 -13.84
N VAL A 471 -17.23 -9.12 -12.52
CA VAL A 471 -17.84 -7.97 -11.85
C VAL A 471 -16.92 -6.75 -11.89
N TYR A 472 -15.63 -6.95 -11.56
CA TYR A 472 -14.63 -5.87 -11.65
C TYR A 472 -14.43 -5.40 -13.11
N ALA A 473 -14.36 -6.33 -14.06
CA ALA A 473 -14.26 -6.01 -15.48
C ALA A 473 -15.46 -5.19 -15.99
N ASN A 474 -16.68 -5.44 -15.48
CA ASN A 474 -17.86 -4.64 -15.82
C ASN A 474 -17.75 -3.22 -15.25
N ALA A 475 -17.33 -3.05 -14.01
CA ALA A 475 -17.10 -1.73 -13.41
C ALA A 475 -16.03 -0.95 -14.21
N ALA A 476 -14.91 -1.58 -14.57
CA ALA A 476 -13.85 -0.97 -15.38
C ALA A 476 -14.36 -0.56 -16.79
N ARG A 477 -15.18 -1.40 -17.43
CA ARG A 477 -15.74 -1.15 -18.76
C ARG A 477 -16.76 -0.02 -18.76
N THR A 478 -17.61 0.06 -17.73
CA THR A 478 -18.69 1.05 -17.68
C THR A 478 -18.28 2.36 -17.02
N GLY A 479 -17.19 2.35 -16.24
CA GLY A 479 -16.81 3.47 -15.37
C GLY A 479 -17.86 3.78 -14.31
N LYS A 480 -18.67 2.79 -13.88
CA LYS A 480 -19.86 3.03 -13.06
C LYS A 480 -20.10 1.90 -12.08
N VAL A 481 -20.57 2.25 -10.88
CA VAL A 481 -21.09 1.31 -9.87
C VAL A 481 -22.41 1.84 -9.32
N THR A 482 -23.41 0.99 -9.21
CA THR A 482 -24.74 1.34 -8.70
C THR A 482 -25.07 0.62 -7.39
N ARG A 483 -25.88 1.24 -6.54
CA ARG A 483 -26.40 0.60 -5.34
C ARG A 483 -27.20 -0.66 -5.68
N ALA A 484 -27.97 -0.64 -6.75
CA ALA A 484 -28.73 -1.78 -7.21
C ALA A 484 -27.87 -3.01 -7.58
N GLU A 485 -26.68 -2.80 -8.17
CA GLU A 485 -25.73 -3.90 -8.43
C GLU A 485 -25.21 -4.50 -7.12
N ILE A 486 -24.91 -3.67 -6.11
CA ILE A 486 -24.46 -4.12 -4.79
C ILE A 486 -25.58 -4.91 -4.09
N ASP A 487 -26.81 -4.38 -4.09
CA ASP A 487 -27.96 -4.98 -3.41
C ASP A 487 -28.40 -6.30 -4.04
N ALA A 488 -28.13 -6.51 -5.33
CA ALA A 488 -28.37 -7.76 -6.03
C ALA A 488 -27.38 -8.89 -5.64
N LEU A 489 -26.26 -8.56 -5.00
CA LEU A 489 -25.28 -9.56 -4.53
C LEU A 489 -25.71 -10.14 -3.17
N PRO A 490 -25.38 -11.41 -2.89
CA PRO A 490 -25.66 -12.00 -1.59
C PRO A 490 -24.93 -11.24 -0.47
N PRO A 491 -25.43 -11.27 0.77
CA PRO A 491 -24.67 -10.77 1.92
C PRO A 491 -23.36 -11.52 2.08
N TYR A 492 -22.41 -10.94 2.84
CA TYR A 492 -21.14 -11.61 3.11
C TYR A 492 -21.33 -12.98 3.76
N GLY A 493 -20.74 -13.99 3.16
CA GLY A 493 -20.69 -15.36 3.68
C GLY A 493 -19.56 -15.52 4.72
N ALA A 494 -19.56 -16.67 5.39
CA ALA A 494 -18.52 -17.02 6.35
C ALA A 494 -17.16 -17.21 5.65
N PRO A 495 -16.06 -16.70 6.24
CA PRO A 495 -14.71 -16.87 5.67
C PRO A 495 -14.19 -18.31 5.85
N ASN A 496 -13.29 -18.71 4.95
CA ASN A 496 -12.46 -19.91 5.08
C ASN A 496 -11.11 -19.49 5.69
N TYR A 497 -11.05 -19.40 6.99
CA TYR A 497 -9.85 -18.89 7.66
C TYR A 497 -8.55 -19.60 7.28
N CYS A 498 -7.52 -18.82 7.05
CA CYS A 498 -6.13 -19.26 6.92
C CYS A 498 -5.52 -19.58 8.30
N GLU A 499 -5.89 -20.73 8.90
CA GLU A 499 -5.38 -21.20 10.19
C GLU A 499 -3.98 -21.82 10.10
#